data_4b08ff612119238d04efa3475d69b44b
#
_entry.id   4b08ff612119238d04efa3475d69b44b
#
_cell.length_a   1.000
_cell.length_b   1.000
_cell.length_c   1.000
_cell.angle_alpha   90.00
_cell.angle_beta   90.00
_cell.angle_gamma   90.00
#
_symmetry.space_group_name_H-M   'P 1'
#
loop_
_entity.id
_entity.type
_entity.pdbx_description
1 polymer ?
#
loop_
_entity_poly.entity_id
_entity_poly.type
_entity_poly.pdbx_seq_one_letter_code
_entity_poly.pdbx_strand_id
1 'polypeptide(L)'
;MEFEIPETLADALLGTINEDSLLARRLREYGLSRGKRVVPSRLFDADSLNTLYDLCRTANERELLFQMLALDNIHSAPAARKIPSLEHLIPGLIAWLSRDMIDGWLYKLGKDGVLQPWLVHSIRHVQPVDSAAYVIIGLLANTLQAAGRGPVADPRLRYTAMTNSISIHAEDILDFTIPELMTGHGYFKECTEFKNEYETHSKRFMQMQPKFGAQFTVSGNVWMSSEGPRPQLECMRLQAGTTARCVNDEELLERHFDTTADATFWRGSGISEGFERIPQHCYLYLFHLDYHRNIWAHVQNVSAYRYKPELRDKLVLPHAHRDLIDILTADRNFLMEDIVEGKSGGTTILCKGAPGLGKTLTAEVYAEVVEKPLYRVHSGQLGVTASSVEANLSKILRRAARWDSVLLLDEADVYIRRRDNDLQHNAIVAEFLRTLEYFNGLLFMTTNRVADIDDAVLSRCIAIIQFETPTQVQAKQLWKSLAQQFNIELPDDLVEHLIVTYAAASGRDIKELLKLTLKFCKGKNLLLSEEAFAQCAAFRSIGKPV
;
A
#
# COMPACT_ATOMS: atom_id res chain seq x y z
N MET A 1 -33.11 -26.96 -5.32
CA MET A 1 -32.22 -27.67 -6.24
C MET A 1 -33.09 -28.38 -7.26
N GLU A 2 -32.66 -28.41 -8.52
CA GLU A 2 -33.33 -29.16 -9.58
C GLU A 2 -32.39 -30.26 -10.06
N PHE A 3 -32.93 -31.47 -10.27
CA PHE A 3 -32.19 -32.58 -10.84
C PHE A 3 -32.39 -32.62 -12.35
N GLU A 4 -31.30 -32.68 -13.09
CA GLU A 4 -31.31 -32.98 -14.54
C GLU A 4 -31.14 -34.49 -14.75
N ILE A 5 -32.26 -35.20 -14.80
CA ILE A 5 -32.29 -36.68 -14.89
C ILE A 5 -32.29 -37.09 -16.35
N PRO A 6 -31.30 -37.90 -16.83
CA PRO A 6 -31.35 -38.50 -18.14
C PRO A 6 -32.65 -39.27 -18.39
N GLU A 7 -33.18 -39.21 -19.59
CA GLU A 7 -34.49 -39.81 -19.95
C GLU A 7 -34.55 -41.29 -19.61
N THR A 8 -33.48 -42.03 -19.85
CA THR A 8 -33.38 -43.47 -19.53
C THR A 8 -33.50 -43.74 -18.03
N LEU A 9 -32.96 -42.87 -17.17
CA LEU A 9 -33.08 -43.00 -15.71
C LEU A 9 -34.44 -42.52 -15.20
N ALA A 10 -35.00 -41.50 -15.83
CA ALA A 10 -36.31 -40.99 -15.50
C ALA A 10 -37.39 -42.04 -15.80
N ASP A 11 -37.27 -42.76 -16.92
CA ASP A 11 -38.20 -43.86 -17.28
C ASP A 11 -38.01 -45.07 -16.36
N ALA A 12 -36.78 -45.40 -15.99
CA ALA A 12 -36.52 -46.46 -15.02
C ALA A 12 -37.09 -46.11 -13.63
N LEU A 13 -36.93 -44.84 -13.18
CA LEU A 13 -37.49 -44.38 -11.93
C LEU A 13 -39.03 -44.40 -11.93
N LEU A 14 -39.65 -43.99 -13.04
CA LEU A 14 -41.12 -44.04 -13.20
C LEU A 14 -41.69 -45.46 -13.03
N GLY A 15 -40.90 -46.51 -13.43
CA GLY A 15 -41.31 -47.91 -13.24
C GLY A 15 -41.24 -48.39 -11.77
N THR A 16 -40.64 -47.64 -10.87
CA THR A 16 -40.42 -48.05 -9.46
C THR A 16 -41.19 -47.22 -8.45
N ILE A 17 -41.58 -46.00 -8.79
CA ILE A 17 -42.31 -45.07 -7.90
C ILE A 17 -43.85 -45.20 -8.10
N ASN A 18 -44.61 -44.73 -7.07
CA ASN A 18 -46.05 -44.71 -7.18
C ASN A 18 -46.50 -43.77 -8.32
N GLU A 19 -47.31 -44.32 -9.23
CA GLU A 19 -47.80 -43.63 -10.44
C GLU A 19 -48.63 -42.36 -10.15
N ASP A 20 -49.28 -42.29 -9.01
CA ASP A 20 -50.08 -41.16 -8.57
C ASP A 20 -49.28 -40.08 -7.81
N SER A 21 -47.99 -40.30 -7.57
CA SER A 21 -47.15 -39.36 -6.86
C SER A 21 -46.93 -38.05 -7.67
N LEU A 22 -46.76 -36.94 -6.95
CA LEU A 22 -46.38 -35.64 -7.56
C LEU A 22 -45.11 -35.74 -8.37
N LEU A 23 -44.16 -36.58 -7.93
CA LEU A 23 -42.93 -36.85 -8.61
C LEU A 23 -43.17 -37.54 -9.97
N ALA A 24 -44.01 -38.57 -9.99
CA ALA A 24 -44.34 -39.28 -11.22
C ALA A 24 -45.05 -38.36 -12.24
N ARG A 25 -45.99 -37.54 -11.78
CA ARG A 25 -46.65 -36.53 -12.65
C ARG A 25 -45.65 -35.55 -13.22
N ARG A 26 -44.74 -35.04 -12.41
CA ARG A 26 -43.73 -34.10 -12.82
C ARG A 26 -42.73 -34.70 -13.81
N LEU A 27 -42.31 -35.96 -13.62
CA LEU A 27 -41.46 -36.69 -14.56
C LEU A 27 -42.14 -36.93 -15.92
N ARG A 28 -43.47 -37.04 -15.98
CA ARG A 28 -44.22 -37.21 -17.23
C ARG A 28 -44.50 -35.87 -17.95
N GLU A 29 -44.72 -34.80 -17.21
CA GLU A 29 -45.14 -33.49 -17.75
C GLU A 29 -44.03 -32.61 -18.29
N TYR A 30 -42.80 -32.76 -17.83
CA TYR A 30 -41.71 -31.92 -18.26
C TYR A 30 -41.05 -32.39 -19.54
N GLY A 31 -41.10 -31.49 -20.54
CA GLY A 31 -40.46 -31.69 -21.83
C GLY A 31 -38.95 -31.85 -21.72
N LEU A 32 -38.39 -32.58 -22.63
CA LEU A 32 -36.94 -32.82 -22.75
C LEU A 32 -36.18 -31.55 -23.05
N SER A 33 -35.31 -31.14 -22.16
CA SER A 33 -34.26 -30.20 -22.45
C SER A 33 -32.97 -30.99 -22.66
N ARG A 34 -32.49 -31.08 -23.90
CA ARG A 34 -31.25 -31.80 -24.27
C ARG A 34 -31.21 -33.28 -23.84
N GLY A 35 -32.37 -34.01 -23.84
CA GLY A 35 -32.44 -35.41 -23.44
C GLY A 35 -32.41 -35.68 -21.94
N LYS A 36 -32.65 -34.62 -21.12
CA LYS A 36 -32.74 -34.70 -19.67
C LYS A 36 -34.08 -34.11 -19.20
N ARG A 37 -34.64 -34.66 -18.12
CA ARG A 37 -35.83 -34.14 -17.44
C ARG A 37 -35.43 -33.37 -16.18
N VAL A 38 -35.89 -32.15 -16.05
CA VAL A 38 -35.58 -31.26 -14.90
C VAL A 38 -36.66 -31.38 -13.85
N VAL A 39 -36.30 -31.84 -12.66
CA VAL A 39 -37.25 -32.12 -11.56
C VAL A 39 -36.78 -31.50 -10.25
N PRO A 40 -37.63 -30.68 -9.56
CA PRO A 40 -37.25 -30.12 -8.29
C PRO A 40 -36.99 -31.20 -7.21
N SER A 41 -35.85 -31.10 -6.53
CA SER A 41 -35.42 -32.05 -5.50
C SER A 41 -36.43 -32.25 -4.37
N ARG A 42 -37.24 -31.23 -4.07
CA ARG A 42 -38.28 -31.27 -3.03
C ARG A 42 -39.43 -32.25 -3.31
N LEU A 43 -39.52 -32.77 -4.51
CA LEU A 43 -40.54 -33.75 -4.90
C LEU A 43 -40.13 -35.18 -4.60
N PHE A 44 -38.89 -35.41 -4.25
CA PHE A 44 -38.37 -36.72 -3.86
C PHE A 44 -38.56 -36.95 -2.36
N ASP A 45 -39.09 -38.09 -2.01
CA ASP A 45 -39.05 -38.66 -0.67
C ASP A 45 -37.81 -39.54 -0.49
N ALA A 46 -37.58 -40.06 0.70
CA ALA A 46 -36.38 -40.88 1.01
C ALA A 46 -36.26 -42.13 0.12
N ASP A 47 -37.42 -42.76 -0.16
CA ASP A 47 -37.44 -44.00 -0.94
C ASP A 47 -37.15 -43.74 -2.41
N SER A 48 -37.74 -42.71 -3.01
CA SER A 48 -37.49 -42.31 -4.40
C SER A 48 -36.06 -41.79 -4.61
N LEU A 49 -35.48 -41.11 -3.59
CA LEU A 49 -34.07 -40.72 -3.62
C LEU A 49 -33.12 -41.90 -3.59
N ASN A 50 -33.35 -42.88 -2.72
CA ASN A 50 -32.58 -44.13 -2.66
C ASN A 50 -32.65 -44.90 -3.95
N THR A 51 -33.86 -45.01 -4.53
CA THR A 51 -34.05 -45.68 -5.83
C THR A 51 -33.32 -44.98 -6.94
N LEU A 52 -33.39 -43.65 -7.02
CA LEU A 52 -32.64 -42.89 -8.01
C LEU A 52 -31.12 -43.01 -7.80
N TYR A 53 -30.66 -43.06 -6.56
CA TYR A 53 -29.25 -43.27 -6.20
C TYR A 53 -28.74 -44.61 -6.77
N ASP A 54 -29.46 -45.70 -6.54
CA ASP A 54 -29.08 -47.03 -7.05
C ASP A 54 -29.09 -47.08 -8.57
N LEU A 55 -30.07 -46.44 -9.21
CA LEU A 55 -30.14 -46.31 -10.67
C LEU A 55 -28.95 -45.50 -11.22
N CYS A 56 -28.60 -44.40 -10.62
CA CYS A 56 -27.43 -43.60 -11.03
C CYS A 56 -26.12 -44.36 -10.86
N ARG A 57 -25.98 -45.12 -9.78
CA ARG A 57 -24.80 -45.94 -9.51
C ARG A 57 -24.64 -47.04 -10.55
N THR A 58 -25.75 -47.67 -10.94
CA THR A 58 -25.78 -48.74 -11.93
C THR A 58 -25.49 -48.22 -13.35
N ALA A 59 -25.99 -47.03 -13.68
CA ALA A 59 -25.81 -46.36 -14.95
C ALA A 59 -24.51 -45.55 -15.07
N ASN A 60 -23.74 -45.45 -13.98
CA ASN A 60 -22.51 -44.64 -13.89
C ASN A 60 -22.74 -43.15 -14.18
N GLU A 61 -23.94 -42.61 -13.85
CA GLU A 61 -24.28 -41.19 -13.99
C GLU A 61 -23.77 -40.38 -12.78
N ARG A 62 -22.50 -40.04 -12.83
CA ARG A 62 -21.74 -39.44 -11.72
C ARG A 62 -22.27 -38.07 -11.29
N GLU A 63 -22.65 -37.21 -12.26
CA GLU A 63 -23.09 -35.86 -11.97
C GLU A 63 -24.38 -35.85 -11.13
N LEU A 64 -25.35 -36.64 -11.52
CA LEU A 64 -26.62 -36.78 -10.81
C LEU A 64 -26.41 -37.47 -9.44
N LEU A 65 -25.53 -38.47 -9.39
CA LEU A 65 -25.14 -39.14 -8.16
C LEU A 65 -24.57 -38.12 -7.14
N PHE A 66 -23.72 -37.22 -7.57
CA PHE A 66 -23.16 -36.18 -6.71
C PHE A 66 -24.23 -35.20 -6.21
N GLN A 67 -25.18 -34.82 -7.07
CA GLN A 67 -26.28 -33.96 -6.68
C GLN A 67 -27.16 -34.60 -5.59
N MET A 68 -27.38 -35.89 -5.68
CA MET A 68 -28.17 -36.65 -4.71
C MET A 68 -27.46 -36.83 -3.37
N LEU A 69 -26.18 -37.12 -3.39
CA LEU A 69 -25.34 -37.22 -2.19
C LEU A 69 -25.28 -35.89 -1.42
N ALA A 70 -25.35 -34.75 -2.15
CA ALA A 70 -25.51 -33.45 -1.53
C ALA A 70 -26.79 -33.31 -0.76
N LEU A 71 -27.90 -33.81 -1.32
CA LEU A 71 -29.21 -33.77 -0.66
C LEU A 71 -29.25 -34.64 0.57
N ASP A 72 -28.70 -35.85 0.54
CA ASP A 72 -28.64 -36.73 1.71
C ASP A 72 -27.83 -36.07 2.85
N ASN A 73 -26.74 -35.39 2.54
CA ASN A 73 -25.98 -34.60 3.52
C ASN A 73 -26.72 -33.38 4.06
N ILE A 74 -27.66 -32.79 3.29
CA ILE A 74 -28.50 -31.67 3.74
C ILE A 74 -29.61 -32.17 4.66
N HIS A 75 -30.26 -33.30 4.34
CA HIS A 75 -31.43 -33.83 5.07
C HIS A 75 -31.06 -34.62 6.33
N SER A 76 -29.87 -35.22 6.38
CA SER A 76 -29.57 -36.20 7.41
C SER A 76 -28.69 -35.75 8.57
N ALA A 77 -28.29 -34.48 8.66
CA ALA A 77 -27.74 -33.89 9.87
C ALA A 77 -26.88 -32.64 9.71
N PRO A 78 -26.59 -31.91 10.81
CA PRO A 78 -25.85 -30.67 10.81
C PRO A 78 -24.42 -30.83 10.27
N ALA A 79 -23.78 -29.70 10.00
CA ALA A 79 -22.43 -29.50 9.48
C ALA A 79 -21.27 -30.33 10.13
N ALA A 80 -21.61 -31.28 10.97
CA ALA A 80 -20.71 -32.11 11.77
C ALA A 80 -20.38 -33.48 11.16
N ARG A 81 -20.84 -33.81 9.96
CA ARG A 81 -20.49 -35.09 9.34
C ARG A 81 -19.15 -35.01 8.62
N LYS A 82 -18.30 -36.00 8.90
CA LYS A 82 -17.05 -36.23 8.20
C LYS A 82 -17.31 -36.52 6.71
N ILE A 83 -16.43 -36.05 5.82
CA ILE A 83 -16.55 -36.26 4.39
C ILE A 83 -16.16 -37.73 4.09
N PRO A 84 -17.06 -38.55 3.56
CA PRO A 84 -16.81 -39.98 3.39
C PRO A 84 -15.88 -40.29 2.20
N SER A 85 -15.91 -39.49 1.15
CA SER A 85 -15.07 -39.67 -0.03
C SER A 85 -14.99 -38.37 -0.85
N LEU A 86 -14.05 -38.32 -1.79
CA LEU A 86 -13.89 -37.18 -2.72
C LEU A 86 -15.17 -36.93 -3.56
N GLU A 87 -15.92 -37.96 -3.85
CA GLU A 87 -17.19 -37.89 -4.59
C GLU A 87 -18.27 -37.13 -3.82
N HIS A 88 -18.26 -37.19 -2.49
CA HIS A 88 -19.20 -36.48 -1.63
C HIS A 88 -18.81 -35.02 -1.38
N LEU A 89 -17.58 -34.63 -1.74
CA LEU A 89 -17.05 -33.31 -1.43
C LEU A 89 -17.76 -32.18 -2.20
N ILE A 90 -17.96 -32.33 -3.52
CA ILE A 90 -18.58 -31.28 -4.34
C ILE A 90 -20.00 -30.97 -3.88
N PRO A 91 -20.91 -31.98 -3.77
CA PRO A 91 -22.25 -31.72 -3.26
C PRO A 91 -22.25 -31.09 -1.88
N GLY A 92 -21.40 -31.58 -0.98
CA GLY A 92 -21.25 -31.02 0.34
C GLY A 92 -20.77 -29.58 0.34
N LEU A 93 -19.77 -29.22 -0.50
CA LEU A 93 -19.30 -27.85 -0.68
C LEU A 93 -20.39 -26.93 -1.22
N ILE A 94 -21.13 -27.37 -2.25
CA ILE A 94 -22.25 -26.61 -2.82
C ILE A 94 -23.30 -26.34 -1.75
N ALA A 95 -23.69 -27.36 -0.99
CA ALA A 95 -24.65 -27.24 0.10
C ALA A 95 -24.16 -26.28 1.19
N TRP A 96 -22.91 -26.41 1.62
CA TRP A 96 -22.29 -25.55 2.63
C TRP A 96 -22.17 -24.11 2.17
N LEU A 97 -21.73 -23.88 0.92
CA LEU A 97 -21.58 -22.56 0.32
C LEU A 97 -22.92 -21.90 -0.01
N SER A 98 -23.96 -22.66 -0.34
CA SER A 98 -25.28 -22.10 -0.65
C SER A 98 -26.10 -21.73 0.58
N ARG A 99 -25.73 -22.23 1.77
CA ARG A 99 -26.42 -21.97 3.00
C ARG A 99 -25.86 -20.75 3.71
N ASP A 100 -26.70 -19.78 4.06
CA ASP A 100 -26.35 -18.58 4.85
C ASP A 100 -25.20 -17.73 4.23
N MET A 101 -24.99 -17.81 2.90
CA MET A 101 -24.06 -16.96 2.18
C MET A 101 -24.69 -15.61 1.86
N ILE A 102 -23.88 -14.55 1.85
CA ILE A 102 -24.32 -13.17 1.60
C ILE A 102 -23.92 -12.74 0.18
N ASP A 103 -22.63 -12.79 -0.14
CA ASP A 103 -22.07 -12.38 -1.44
C ASP A 103 -21.38 -13.55 -2.18
N GLY A 104 -21.36 -14.74 -1.61
CA GLY A 104 -20.69 -15.92 -2.18
C GLY A 104 -19.16 -15.90 -2.02
N TRP A 105 -18.67 -15.25 -0.98
CA TRP A 105 -17.23 -15.08 -0.75
C TRP A 105 -16.71 -16.01 0.34
N LEU A 106 -15.48 -16.47 0.13
CA LEU A 106 -14.65 -17.06 1.18
C LEU A 106 -13.60 -16.05 1.61
N TYR A 107 -13.34 -15.97 2.89
CA TYR A 107 -12.35 -15.06 3.45
C TYR A 107 -11.07 -15.80 3.80
N LYS A 108 -9.93 -15.20 3.47
CA LYS A 108 -8.60 -15.73 3.80
C LYS A 108 -7.79 -14.69 4.54
N LEU A 109 -7.14 -15.10 5.61
CA LEU A 109 -6.19 -14.24 6.32
C LEU A 109 -4.88 -14.17 5.53
N GLY A 110 -4.51 -12.97 5.07
CA GLY A 110 -3.25 -12.70 4.38
C GLY A 110 -2.05 -12.74 5.31
N LYS A 111 -0.85 -12.84 4.75
CA LYS A 111 0.42 -12.78 5.52
C LYS A 111 0.63 -11.44 6.25
N ASP A 112 -0.05 -10.40 5.80
CA ASP A 112 -0.07 -9.07 6.40
C ASP A 112 -1.09 -8.92 7.53
N GLY A 113 -1.82 -9.98 7.86
CA GLY A 113 -2.85 -10.00 8.90
C GLY A 113 -4.19 -9.40 8.46
N VAL A 114 -4.38 -9.18 7.15
CA VAL A 114 -5.62 -8.64 6.59
C VAL A 114 -6.54 -9.78 6.17
N LEU A 115 -7.81 -9.67 6.53
CA LEU A 115 -8.84 -10.60 6.08
C LEU A 115 -9.32 -10.22 4.68
N GLN A 116 -9.16 -11.12 3.71
CA GLN A 116 -9.36 -10.88 2.28
C GLN A 116 -10.49 -11.74 1.72
N PRO A 117 -11.54 -11.15 1.14
CA PRO A 117 -12.63 -11.90 0.50
C PRO A 117 -12.23 -12.40 -0.90
N TRP A 118 -12.73 -13.57 -1.26
CA TRP A 118 -12.56 -14.21 -2.55
C TRP A 118 -13.88 -14.76 -3.05
N LEU A 119 -14.30 -14.38 -4.25
CA LEU A 119 -15.48 -14.94 -4.89
C LEU A 119 -15.21 -16.39 -5.31
N VAL A 120 -16.07 -17.29 -4.91
CA VAL A 120 -16.07 -18.67 -5.40
C VAL A 120 -16.75 -18.69 -6.77
N HIS A 121 -15.96 -18.84 -7.84
CA HIS A 121 -16.51 -18.81 -9.21
C HIS A 121 -16.67 -20.19 -9.83
N SER A 122 -15.91 -21.20 -9.38
CA SER A 122 -16.02 -22.56 -9.94
C SER A 122 -15.67 -23.63 -8.90
N ILE A 123 -16.33 -24.78 -9.00
CA ILE A 123 -15.98 -26.01 -8.27
C ILE A 123 -15.99 -27.14 -9.27
N ARG A 124 -14.88 -27.81 -9.45
CA ARG A 124 -14.72 -28.85 -10.49
C ARG A 124 -13.99 -30.07 -9.96
N HIS A 125 -14.40 -31.25 -10.40
CA HIS A 125 -13.63 -32.47 -10.26
C HIS A 125 -12.63 -32.57 -11.40
N VAL A 126 -11.38 -32.82 -11.09
CA VAL A 126 -10.30 -32.99 -12.06
C VAL A 126 -9.77 -34.41 -11.93
N GLN A 127 -9.74 -35.13 -13.03
CA GLN A 127 -9.17 -36.46 -13.10
C GLN A 127 -8.06 -36.47 -14.14
N PRO A 128 -6.81 -36.25 -13.74
CA PRO A 128 -5.67 -36.31 -14.65
C PRO A 128 -5.43 -37.74 -15.17
N VAL A 129 -4.77 -37.86 -16.30
CA VAL A 129 -4.49 -39.18 -16.92
C VAL A 129 -3.53 -40.02 -16.06
N ASP A 130 -2.54 -39.35 -15.44
CA ASP A 130 -1.41 -40.00 -14.75
C ASP A 130 -1.33 -39.72 -13.24
N SER A 131 -2.37 -39.15 -12.63
CA SER A 131 -2.36 -38.84 -11.20
C SER A 131 -3.73 -39.03 -10.54
N ALA A 132 -3.76 -38.99 -9.20
CA ALA A 132 -4.99 -39.12 -8.44
C ALA A 132 -5.97 -37.99 -8.73
N ALA A 133 -7.27 -38.27 -8.70
CA ALA A 133 -8.32 -37.29 -8.84
C ALA A 133 -8.32 -36.29 -7.69
N TYR A 134 -8.71 -35.05 -7.96
CA TYR A 134 -8.86 -34.01 -6.95
C TYR A 134 -10.00 -33.06 -7.30
N VAL A 135 -10.45 -32.31 -6.29
CA VAL A 135 -11.43 -31.24 -6.47
C VAL A 135 -10.70 -29.90 -6.44
N ILE A 136 -11.00 -29.04 -7.40
CA ILE A 136 -10.48 -27.68 -7.46
C ILE A 136 -11.60 -26.65 -7.25
N ILE A 137 -11.39 -25.74 -6.31
CA ILE A 137 -12.25 -24.58 -6.08
C ILE A 137 -11.55 -23.37 -6.69
N GLY A 138 -12.15 -22.77 -7.71
CA GLY A 138 -11.64 -21.56 -8.36
C GLY A 138 -12.14 -20.31 -7.63
N LEU A 139 -11.23 -19.41 -7.35
CA LEU A 139 -11.45 -18.19 -6.58
C LEU A 139 -11.04 -16.97 -7.40
N LEU A 140 -11.79 -15.85 -7.27
CA LEU A 140 -11.51 -14.58 -7.94
C LEU A 140 -11.51 -13.42 -6.96
N ALA A 141 -10.56 -12.50 -7.11
CA ALA A 141 -10.55 -11.20 -6.44
C ALA A 141 -9.69 -10.21 -7.21
N ASN A 142 -10.03 -8.93 -7.15
CA ASN A 142 -9.11 -7.87 -7.55
C ASN A 142 -8.07 -7.69 -6.44
N THR A 143 -6.85 -8.14 -6.67
CA THR A 143 -5.80 -8.20 -5.64
C THR A 143 -4.43 -7.84 -6.18
N LEU A 144 -3.44 -7.82 -5.29
CA LEU A 144 -2.05 -7.62 -5.63
C LEU A 144 -1.56 -8.74 -6.56
N GLN A 145 -0.97 -8.35 -7.68
CA GLN A 145 -0.29 -9.28 -8.57
C GLN A 145 1.16 -9.48 -8.10
N ALA A 146 1.53 -10.71 -7.78
CA ALA A 146 2.93 -11.07 -7.80
C ALA A 146 3.40 -10.87 -9.25
N ALA A 147 4.52 -10.17 -9.46
CA ALA A 147 5.05 -9.90 -10.79
C ALA A 147 5.05 -11.19 -11.61
N GLY A 148 4.27 -11.20 -12.67
CA GLY A 148 4.14 -12.36 -13.55
C GLY A 148 5.51 -12.75 -14.15
N ARG A 149 5.62 -13.97 -14.67
CA ARG A 149 6.82 -14.48 -15.36
C ARG A 149 7.09 -13.73 -16.68
N GLY A 150 7.25 -12.41 -16.62
CA GLY A 150 7.57 -11.55 -17.76
C GLY A 150 8.82 -10.72 -17.51
N PRO A 151 9.54 -10.31 -18.56
CA PRO A 151 10.70 -9.45 -18.39
C PRO A 151 10.24 -8.09 -17.85
N VAL A 152 10.82 -7.69 -16.74
CA VAL A 152 10.72 -6.38 -16.10
C VAL A 152 9.27 -5.96 -15.77
N ALA A 153 9.02 -5.70 -14.51
CA ALA A 153 7.77 -5.10 -14.05
C ALA A 153 7.41 -3.91 -14.94
N ASP A 154 6.52 -4.12 -15.91
CA ASP A 154 5.87 -3.03 -16.62
C ASP A 154 5.13 -2.24 -15.53
N PRO A 155 5.44 -0.94 -15.34
CA PRO A 155 4.70 -0.12 -14.40
C PRO A 155 3.20 0.00 -14.73
N ARG A 156 2.78 -0.50 -15.89
CA ARG A 156 1.40 -0.66 -16.31
C ARG A 156 0.79 -1.98 -15.83
N LEU A 157 1.03 -2.36 -14.60
CA LEU A 157 0.34 -3.51 -14.00
C LEU A 157 -1.17 -3.25 -14.05
N ARG A 158 -1.81 -3.83 -15.06
CA ARG A 158 -3.28 -3.89 -15.11
C ARG A 158 -3.74 -4.66 -13.89
N TYR A 159 -4.45 -4.00 -13.02
CA TYR A 159 -5.07 -4.61 -11.87
C TYR A 159 -6.34 -5.31 -12.36
N THR A 160 -6.22 -6.54 -12.78
CA THR A 160 -7.34 -7.39 -13.19
C THR A 160 -7.70 -8.36 -12.08
N ALA A 161 -8.90 -8.94 -12.16
CA ALA A 161 -9.27 -10.03 -11.26
C ALA A 161 -8.25 -11.17 -11.37
N MET A 162 -7.70 -11.55 -10.23
CA MET A 162 -6.73 -12.65 -10.12
C MET A 162 -7.44 -13.93 -9.73
N THR A 163 -7.10 -14.99 -10.43
CA THR A 163 -7.52 -16.34 -10.08
C THR A 163 -6.62 -16.92 -8.99
N ASN A 164 -7.24 -17.51 -7.99
CA ASN A 164 -6.59 -18.38 -7.03
C ASN A 164 -7.34 -19.73 -7.03
N SER A 165 -6.76 -20.75 -6.47
CA SER A 165 -7.41 -22.06 -6.40
C SER A 165 -7.06 -22.80 -5.12
N ILE A 166 -8.02 -23.61 -4.65
CA ILE A 166 -7.82 -24.60 -3.60
C ILE A 166 -7.91 -25.95 -4.26
N SER A 167 -6.86 -26.75 -4.20
CA SER A 167 -6.87 -28.14 -4.66
C SER A 167 -7.00 -29.05 -3.46
N ILE A 168 -7.98 -29.96 -3.50
CA ILE A 168 -8.30 -30.88 -2.41
C ILE A 168 -8.15 -32.30 -2.92
N HIS A 169 -7.24 -33.07 -2.37
CA HIS A 169 -6.97 -34.45 -2.70
C HIS A 169 -7.71 -35.41 -1.76
N ALA A 170 -7.78 -36.68 -2.13
CA ALA A 170 -8.47 -37.69 -1.32
C ALA A 170 -7.85 -37.86 0.07
N GLU A 171 -6.56 -37.61 0.23
CA GLU A 171 -5.84 -37.63 1.50
C GLU A 171 -6.18 -36.46 2.42
N ASP A 172 -6.58 -35.31 1.85
CA ASP A 172 -6.90 -34.10 2.61
C ASP A 172 -8.25 -34.20 3.31
N ILE A 173 -9.15 -35.08 2.86
CA ILE A 173 -10.53 -35.17 3.40
C ILE A 173 -10.71 -36.19 4.50
N LEU A 174 -9.68 -36.99 4.80
CA LEU A 174 -9.76 -38.05 5.79
C LEU A 174 -10.10 -37.48 7.18
N ASP A 175 -11.23 -37.92 7.71
CA ASP A 175 -11.70 -37.57 9.06
C ASP A 175 -12.11 -36.10 9.29
N PHE A 176 -12.19 -35.25 8.26
CA PHE A 176 -12.58 -33.83 8.38
C PHE A 176 -14.05 -33.59 7.99
N THR A 177 -14.64 -32.58 8.62
CA THR A 177 -15.86 -31.93 8.13
C THR A 177 -15.51 -30.86 7.10
N ILE A 178 -16.48 -30.38 6.30
CA ILE A 178 -16.22 -29.34 5.29
C ILE A 178 -15.69 -28.04 5.94
N PRO A 179 -16.27 -27.52 7.05
CA PRO A 179 -15.72 -26.34 7.72
C PRO A 179 -14.28 -26.54 8.22
N GLU A 180 -13.96 -27.70 8.78
CA GLU A 180 -12.59 -28.01 9.24
C GLU A 180 -11.63 -28.09 8.08
N LEU A 181 -11.99 -28.75 6.98
CA LEU A 181 -11.21 -28.82 5.76
C LEU A 181 -10.90 -27.42 5.21
N MET A 182 -11.93 -26.58 5.05
CA MET A 182 -11.76 -25.23 4.51
C MET A 182 -10.93 -24.34 5.45
N THR A 183 -11.12 -24.46 6.76
CA THR A 183 -10.31 -23.76 7.76
C THR A 183 -8.85 -24.24 7.74
N GLY A 184 -8.62 -25.54 7.55
CA GLY A 184 -7.28 -26.11 7.38
C GLY A 184 -6.53 -25.53 6.16
N HIS A 185 -7.26 -25.23 5.07
CA HIS A 185 -6.73 -24.50 3.92
C HIS A 185 -6.63 -22.97 4.13
N GLY A 186 -7.03 -22.47 5.30
CA GLY A 186 -6.97 -21.06 5.69
C GLY A 186 -8.11 -20.21 5.12
N TYR A 187 -9.23 -20.83 4.73
CA TYR A 187 -10.40 -20.14 4.24
C TYR A 187 -11.59 -20.26 5.21
N PHE A 188 -12.24 -19.12 5.42
CA PHE A 188 -13.38 -18.99 6.32
C PHE A 188 -14.62 -18.63 5.51
N LYS A 189 -15.77 -19.20 5.91
CA LYS A 189 -17.04 -18.81 5.34
C LYS A 189 -17.40 -17.38 5.72
N GLU A 190 -18.01 -16.64 4.81
CA GLU A 190 -18.47 -15.29 5.11
C GLU A 190 -19.48 -15.27 6.26
N CYS A 191 -19.43 -14.19 7.03
CA CYS A 191 -20.38 -13.84 8.06
C CYS A 191 -20.62 -12.32 8.05
N THR A 192 -21.59 -11.86 8.81
CA THR A 192 -21.95 -10.43 8.86
C THR A 192 -20.78 -9.57 9.36
N GLU A 193 -20.01 -10.07 10.33
CA GLU A 193 -18.84 -9.37 10.87
C GLU A 193 -17.76 -9.15 9.80
N PHE A 194 -17.41 -10.19 9.05
CA PHE A 194 -16.41 -10.11 7.97
C PHE A 194 -16.85 -9.17 6.85
N LYS A 195 -18.15 -9.23 6.49
CA LYS A 195 -18.73 -8.33 5.51
C LYS A 195 -18.66 -6.87 5.97
N ASN A 196 -19.05 -6.58 7.19
CA ASN A 196 -19.03 -5.22 7.75
C ASN A 196 -17.61 -4.66 7.81
N GLU A 197 -16.64 -5.48 8.20
CA GLU A 197 -15.21 -5.12 8.17
C GLU A 197 -14.76 -4.78 6.75
N TYR A 198 -15.07 -5.66 5.79
CA TYR A 198 -14.75 -5.43 4.38
C TYR A 198 -15.41 -4.15 3.83
N GLU A 199 -16.69 -3.91 4.11
CA GLU A 199 -17.38 -2.70 3.65
C GLU A 199 -16.74 -1.42 4.23
N THR A 200 -16.30 -1.47 5.48
CA THR A 200 -15.56 -0.36 6.10
C THR A 200 -14.25 -0.10 5.36
N HIS A 201 -13.50 -1.15 5.05
CA HIS A 201 -12.26 -1.04 4.29
C HIS A 201 -12.52 -0.56 2.84
N SER A 202 -13.55 -1.07 2.19
CA SER A 202 -13.92 -0.68 0.82
C SER A 202 -14.33 0.79 0.74
N LYS A 203 -15.15 1.29 1.66
CA LYS A 203 -15.52 2.71 1.75
C LYS A 203 -14.28 3.59 1.94
N ARG A 204 -13.38 3.19 2.83
CA ARG A 204 -12.13 3.91 3.09
C ARG A 204 -11.20 3.91 1.87
N PHE A 205 -11.11 2.78 1.17
CA PHE A 205 -10.35 2.67 -0.07
C PHE A 205 -10.86 3.64 -1.14
N MET A 206 -12.18 3.66 -1.39
CA MET A 206 -12.80 4.56 -2.36
C MET A 206 -12.61 6.04 -2.03
N GLN A 207 -12.38 6.39 -0.76
CA GLN A 207 -12.10 7.77 -0.34
C GLN A 207 -10.62 8.15 -0.52
N MET A 208 -9.69 7.21 -0.40
CA MET A 208 -8.25 7.45 -0.41
C MET A 208 -7.61 7.25 -1.78
N GLN A 209 -8.05 6.23 -2.51
CA GLN A 209 -7.47 5.84 -3.79
C GLN A 209 -7.47 6.97 -4.82
N PRO A 210 -8.55 7.79 -5.00
CA PRO A 210 -8.55 8.86 -5.98
C PRO A 210 -7.69 10.08 -5.63
N LYS A 211 -7.16 10.15 -4.40
CA LYS A 211 -6.37 11.28 -3.93
C LYS A 211 -4.91 11.14 -4.36
N PHE A 212 -4.67 11.20 -5.67
CA PHE A 212 -3.33 11.18 -6.21
C PHE A 212 -2.48 12.35 -5.65
N GLY A 213 -1.20 12.09 -5.38
CA GLY A 213 -0.28 13.08 -4.79
C GLY A 213 -0.50 13.38 -3.32
N ALA A 214 -1.61 12.95 -2.71
CA ALA A 214 -1.85 13.17 -1.28
C ALA A 214 -0.87 12.37 -0.40
N GLN A 215 -0.44 12.99 0.69
CA GLN A 215 0.42 12.36 1.67
C GLN A 215 -0.38 11.57 2.70
N PHE A 216 0.11 10.38 3.00
CA PHE A 216 -0.44 9.49 4.01
C PHE A 216 0.63 9.06 5.02
N THR A 217 0.18 8.63 6.18
CA THR A 217 0.99 7.89 7.16
C THR A 217 0.65 6.42 7.07
N VAL A 218 1.68 5.58 7.02
CA VAL A 218 1.53 4.13 6.94
C VAL A 218 2.21 3.49 8.16
N SER A 219 1.56 2.48 8.73
CA SER A 219 2.08 1.70 9.85
C SER A 219 1.83 0.20 9.64
N GLY A 220 2.50 -0.66 10.39
CA GLY A 220 2.26 -2.10 10.32
C GLY A 220 2.88 -2.79 9.11
N ASN A 221 2.16 -3.74 8.51
CA ASN A 221 2.66 -4.55 7.42
C ASN A 221 2.37 -3.92 6.05
N VAL A 222 3.34 -3.99 5.17
CA VAL A 222 3.27 -3.51 3.79
C VAL A 222 3.85 -4.55 2.83
N TRP A 223 3.44 -4.49 1.57
CA TRP A 223 4.01 -5.32 0.52
C TRP A 223 4.94 -4.49 -0.35
N MET A 224 6.11 -5.04 -0.63
CA MET A 224 7.12 -4.42 -1.47
C MET A 224 7.63 -5.42 -2.50
N SER A 225 7.96 -4.95 -3.69
CA SER A 225 8.62 -5.79 -4.69
C SER A 225 10.09 -5.99 -4.30
N SER A 226 10.56 -7.24 -4.28
CA SER A 226 11.98 -7.52 -4.08
C SER A 226 12.82 -7.00 -5.25
N GLU A 227 14.11 -6.79 -5.00
CA GLU A 227 15.08 -6.45 -6.04
C GLU A 227 15.56 -7.70 -6.76
N GLY A 228 15.79 -7.60 -8.07
CA GLY A 228 16.35 -8.68 -8.84
C GLY A 228 15.66 -8.94 -10.18
N PRO A 229 16.14 -9.90 -10.95
CA PRO A 229 15.64 -10.21 -12.29
C PRO A 229 14.22 -10.87 -12.27
N ARG A 230 13.77 -11.35 -11.13
CA ARG A 230 12.42 -11.90 -10.91
C ARG A 230 11.85 -11.34 -9.62
N PRO A 231 11.35 -10.10 -9.64
CA PRO A 231 10.81 -9.47 -8.45
C PRO A 231 9.60 -10.25 -7.91
N GLN A 232 9.58 -10.47 -6.61
CA GLN A 232 8.46 -11.07 -5.88
C GLN A 232 7.90 -10.05 -4.89
N LEU A 233 6.61 -10.17 -4.59
CA LEU A 233 6.01 -9.38 -3.52
C LEU A 233 6.36 -10.01 -2.16
N GLU A 234 7.04 -9.23 -1.34
CA GLU A 234 7.43 -9.59 0.01
C GLU A 234 6.66 -8.75 1.02
N CYS A 235 6.09 -9.42 2.02
CA CYS A 235 5.45 -8.75 3.14
C CYS A 235 6.51 -8.31 4.13
N MET A 236 6.59 -7.01 4.39
CA MET A 236 7.55 -6.43 5.32
C MET A 236 6.80 -5.66 6.41
N ARG A 237 7.23 -5.83 7.65
CA ARG A 237 6.74 -5.03 8.76
C ARG A 237 7.56 -3.76 8.89
N LEU A 238 6.89 -2.62 8.84
CA LEU A 238 7.51 -1.35 9.21
C LEU A 238 7.89 -1.38 10.69
N GLN A 239 8.97 -0.68 11.05
CA GLN A 239 9.49 -0.69 12.41
C GLN A 239 8.39 -0.31 13.41
N ALA A 240 8.24 -1.12 14.45
CA ALA A 240 7.21 -0.92 15.48
C ALA A 240 7.34 0.47 16.13
N GLY A 241 6.22 1.18 16.25
CA GLY A 241 6.17 2.53 16.84
C GLY A 241 6.60 3.66 15.90
N THR A 242 7.00 3.35 14.65
CA THR A 242 7.28 4.37 13.62
C THR A 242 6.16 4.38 12.59
N THR A 243 5.86 5.56 12.09
CA THR A 243 4.96 5.75 10.96
C THR A 243 5.77 6.22 9.76
N ALA A 244 5.57 5.57 8.62
CA ALA A 244 6.19 5.98 7.37
C ALA A 244 5.36 7.06 6.68
N ARG A 245 6.03 8.05 6.09
CA ARG A 245 5.39 9.04 5.22
C ARG A 245 5.41 8.52 3.79
N CYS A 246 4.23 8.46 3.20
CA CYS A 246 4.04 7.94 1.85
C CYS A 246 3.15 8.87 1.03
N VAL A 247 3.34 8.86 -0.28
CA VAL A 247 2.52 9.64 -1.22
C VAL A 247 1.74 8.69 -2.11
N ASN A 248 0.48 8.99 -2.36
CA ASN A 248 -0.36 8.23 -3.28
C ASN A 248 0.18 8.37 -4.71
N ASP A 249 0.61 7.26 -5.30
CA ASP A 249 1.21 7.16 -6.64
C ASP A 249 0.33 6.34 -7.61
N GLU A 250 -0.97 6.25 -7.33
CA GLU A 250 -1.96 5.41 -8.02
C GLU A 250 -2.10 5.67 -9.52
N GLU A 251 -1.89 6.90 -9.99
CA GLU A 251 -1.97 7.21 -11.43
C GLU A 251 -0.96 6.47 -12.29
N LEU A 252 0.13 5.97 -11.70
CA LEU A 252 1.08 5.14 -12.42
C LEU A 252 0.51 3.76 -12.76
N LEU A 253 -0.61 3.40 -12.15
CA LEU A 253 -1.30 2.14 -12.36
C LEU A 253 -2.59 2.40 -13.13
N GLU A 254 -2.66 1.92 -14.36
CA GLU A 254 -3.95 1.77 -15.05
C GLU A 254 -4.70 0.61 -14.39
N ARG A 255 -5.41 0.90 -13.28
CA ARG A 255 -6.21 -0.11 -12.60
C ARG A 255 -7.52 -0.31 -13.34
N HIS A 256 -7.74 -1.51 -13.82
CA HIS A 256 -9.04 -1.98 -14.26
C HIS A 256 -9.57 -2.98 -13.25
N PHE A 257 -10.75 -2.70 -12.70
CA PHE A 257 -11.42 -3.58 -11.77
C PHE A 257 -12.51 -4.33 -12.51
N ASP A 258 -12.39 -5.66 -12.52
CA ASP A 258 -13.51 -6.50 -12.93
C ASP A 258 -14.53 -6.52 -11.80
N THR A 259 -15.78 -6.19 -12.12
CA THR A 259 -16.83 -6.02 -11.10
C THR A 259 -17.64 -7.30 -10.89
N THR A 260 -17.84 -8.06 -11.96
CA THR A 260 -18.67 -9.27 -11.95
C THR A 260 -18.02 -10.40 -12.73
N ALA A 261 -18.19 -11.63 -12.26
CA ALA A 261 -17.82 -12.84 -12.97
C ALA A 261 -18.97 -13.83 -12.98
N ASP A 262 -19.06 -14.63 -14.03
CA ASP A 262 -20.00 -15.75 -14.06
C ASP A 262 -19.62 -16.79 -13.01
N ALA A 263 -20.38 -16.84 -11.93
CA ALA A 263 -20.25 -17.82 -10.85
C ALA A 263 -21.39 -18.84 -10.86
N THR A 264 -22.24 -18.84 -11.87
CA THR A 264 -23.38 -19.76 -11.96
C THR A 264 -22.96 -21.16 -12.32
N PHE A 265 -21.76 -21.34 -12.85
CA PHE A 265 -21.25 -22.60 -13.38
C PHE A 265 -21.28 -23.78 -12.38
N TRP A 266 -21.13 -23.52 -11.07
CA TRP A 266 -21.15 -24.57 -10.04
C TRP A 266 -22.49 -24.68 -9.29
N ARG A 267 -23.44 -23.73 -9.50
CA ARG A 267 -24.71 -23.67 -8.75
C ARG A 267 -25.86 -24.39 -9.43
N GLY A 268 -25.75 -24.70 -10.71
CA GLY A 268 -26.86 -25.21 -11.51
C GLY A 268 -27.87 -24.12 -11.89
N SER A 269 -28.63 -24.36 -12.95
CA SER A 269 -29.70 -23.50 -13.43
C SER A 269 -30.83 -23.43 -12.39
N GLY A 270 -30.97 -22.34 -11.67
CA GLY A 270 -32.09 -22.13 -10.74
C GLY A 270 -31.75 -21.46 -9.41
N ILE A 271 -30.49 -21.17 -9.12
CA ILE A 271 -30.13 -20.35 -7.96
C ILE A 271 -30.02 -18.89 -8.39
N SER A 272 -30.84 -18.07 -7.77
CA SER A 272 -31.02 -16.65 -8.03
C SER A 272 -29.70 -15.85 -8.05
N GLU A 273 -29.74 -14.81 -8.87
CA GLU A 273 -28.87 -13.64 -8.90
C GLU A 273 -28.22 -13.32 -7.55
N GLY A 274 -26.93 -13.00 -7.53
CA GLY A 274 -26.35 -12.35 -6.36
C GLY A 274 -24.96 -12.74 -5.94
N PHE A 275 -24.33 -13.78 -6.50
CA PHE A 275 -22.97 -14.13 -6.12
C PHE A 275 -21.97 -13.97 -7.28
N GLU A 276 -22.09 -12.89 -8.00
CA GLU A 276 -21.25 -12.60 -9.18
C GLU A 276 -20.23 -11.50 -8.89
N ARG A 277 -20.38 -10.81 -7.77
CA ARG A 277 -19.55 -9.65 -7.43
C ARG A 277 -18.14 -10.07 -7.06
N ILE A 278 -17.16 -9.61 -7.84
CA ILE A 278 -15.74 -9.81 -7.54
C ILE A 278 -15.32 -8.83 -6.46
N PRO A 279 -14.83 -9.30 -5.29
CA PRO A 279 -14.34 -8.42 -4.24
C PRO A 279 -13.04 -7.76 -4.64
N GLN A 280 -12.79 -6.58 -4.05
CA GLN A 280 -11.56 -5.84 -4.21
C GLN A 280 -10.77 -5.86 -2.91
N HIS A 281 -9.50 -6.27 -2.97
CA HIS A 281 -8.59 -6.10 -1.87
C HIS A 281 -8.12 -4.65 -1.81
N CYS A 282 -8.35 -4.01 -0.67
CA CYS A 282 -8.24 -2.57 -0.50
C CYS A 282 -6.79 -2.11 -0.27
N TYR A 283 -5.90 -2.40 -1.21
CA TYR A 283 -4.50 -1.96 -1.17
C TYR A 283 -4.28 -0.70 -1.98
N LEU A 284 -3.65 0.29 -1.36
CA LEU A 284 -3.20 1.53 -2.01
C LEU A 284 -1.76 1.35 -2.51
N TYR A 285 -1.48 1.91 -3.68
CA TYR A 285 -0.14 1.99 -4.23
C TYR A 285 0.49 3.32 -3.83
N LEU A 286 1.46 3.24 -2.95
CA LEU A 286 2.06 4.39 -2.30
C LEU A 286 3.56 4.43 -2.54
N PHE A 287 4.12 5.63 -2.65
CA PHE A 287 5.57 5.83 -2.66
C PHE A 287 6.06 6.18 -1.26
N HIS A 288 6.96 5.37 -0.73
CA HIS A 288 7.58 5.59 0.58
C HIS A 288 8.68 6.64 0.47
N LEU A 289 8.50 7.78 1.13
CA LEU A 289 9.37 8.94 0.97
C LEU A 289 10.81 8.72 1.47
N ASP A 290 11.01 7.90 2.52
CA ASP A 290 12.35 7.65 3.06
C ASP A 290 13.08 6.48 2.34
N TYR A 291 12.35 5.44 1.90
CA TYR A 291 12.95 4.30 1.17
C TYR A 291 13.05 4.54 -0.33
N HIS A 292 12.41 5.59 -0.86
CA HIS A 292 12.36 5.90 -2.29
C HIS A 292 11.85 4.74 -3.16
N ARG A 293 10.89 3.98 -2.65
CA ARG A 293 10.29 2.80 -3.31
C ARG A 293 8.79 2.81 -3.19
N ASN A 294 8.16 2.24 -4.21
CA ASN A 294 6.71 2.01 -4.15
C ASN A 294 6.40 0.80 -3.27
N ILE A 295 5.33 0.93 -2.49
CA ILE A 295 4.80 -0.08 -1.59
C ILE A 295 3.29 -0.23 -1.80
N TRP A 296 2.78 -1.39 -1.40
CA TRP A 296 1.35 -1.61 -1.27
C TRP A 296 0.99 -1.67 0.20
N ALA A 297 0.04 -0.87 0.60
CA ALA A 297 -0.44 -0.85 1.98
C ALA A 297 -1.95 -1.03 2.01
N HIS A 298 -2.44 -1.95 2.83
CA HIS A 298 -3.88 -2.08 3.04
C HIS A 298 -4.43 -0.86 3.78
N VAL A 299 -5.61 -0.41 3.41
CA VAL A 299 -6.22 0.84 3.94
C VAL A 299 -6.37 0.86 5.47
N GLN A 300 -6.44 -0.29 6.14
CA GLN A 300 -6.45 -0.35 7.60
C GLN A 300 -5.16 0.21 8.23
N ASN A 301 -4.04 0.09 7.52
CA ASN A 301 -2.71 0.53 7.94
C ASN A 301 -2.36 1.95 7.48
N VAL A 302 -3.26 2.62 6.75
CA VAL A 302 -3.05 3.93 6.14
C VAL A 302 -3.91 4.98 6.83
N SER A 303 -3.35 6.13 7.14
CA SER A 303 -4.08 7.28 7.68
C SER A 303 -3.71 8.54 6.91
N ALA A 304 -4.63 9.50 6.80
CA ALA A 304 -4.34 10.78 6.20
C ALA A 304 -3.23 11.48 7.01
N TYR A 305 -2.25 12.06 6.31
CA TYR A 305 -1.22 12.85 6.96
C TYR A 305 -1.84 14.15 7.48
N ARG A 306 -1.39 14.57 8.64
CA ARG A 306 -1.77 15.86 9.23
C ARG A 306 -0.56 16.77 9.22
N TYR A 307 -0.60 17.77 8.35
CA TYR A 307 0.43 18.79 8.28
C TYR A 307 0.44 19.65 9.55
N LYS A 308 1.58 20.25 9.84
CA LYS A 308 1.85 21.04 11.06
C LYS A 308 2.36 22.42 10.68
N PRO A 309 1.53 23.30 10.11
CA PRO A 309 1.94 24.62 9.69
C PRO A 309 2.47 25.49 10.84
N GLU A 310 2.08 25.19 12.08
CA GLU A 310 2.58 25.85 13.31
C GLU A 310 4.10 25.66 13.54
N LEU A 311 4.74 24.73 12.85
CA LEU A 311 6.20 24.58 12.90
C LEU A 311 6.95 25.80 12.36
N ARG A 312 6.28 26.63 11.55
CA ARG A 312 6.82 27.93 11.10
C ARG A 312 7.27 28.80 12.26
N ASP A 313 6.51 28.86 13.34
CA ASP A 313 6.78 29.72 14.51
C ASP A 313 7.98 29.21 15.32
N LYS A 314 8.33 27.95 15.20
CA LYS A 314 9.50 27.34 15.83
C LYS A 314 10.79 27.49 15.00
N LEU A 315 10.67 27.94 13.75
CA LEU A 315 11.81 28.13 12.86
C LEU A 315 12.44 29.51 13.15
N VAL A 316 13.69 29.47 13.61
CA VAL A 316 14.44 30.71 13.91
C VAL A 316 15.18 31.15 12.66
N LEU A 317 14.65 32.15 11.97
CA LEU A 317 15.23 32.76 10.78
C LEU A 317 15.18 34.29 10.90
N PRO A 318 16.08 35.04 10.23
CA PRO A 318 15.92 36.49 10.04
C PRO A 318 14.55 36.82 9.41
N HIS A 319 13.92 37.89 9.85
CA HIS A 319 12.58 38.29 9.37
C HIS A 319 12.54 38.40 7.84
N ALA A 320 13.53 39.05 7.23
CA ALA A 320 13.60 39.22 5.78
C ALA A 320 13.64 37.89 5.01
N HIS A 321 14.34 36.87 5.53
CA HIS A 321 14.38 35.55 4.93
C HIS A 321 13.05 34.82 5.05
N ARG A 322 12.40 34.94 6.22
CA ARG A 322 11.09 34.35 6.47
C ARG A 322 10.04 34.96 5.54
N ASP A 323 9.95 36.29 5.48
CA ASP A 323 8.99 37.01 4.66
C ASP A 323 9.19 36.65 3.17
N LEU A 324 10.45 36.59 2.70
CA LEU A 324 10.74 36.19 1.32
C LEU A 324 10.26 34.76 1.01
N ILE A 325 10.56 33.79 1.89
CA ILE A 325 10.16 32.40 1.64
C ILE A 325 8.63 32.28 1.73
N ASP A 326 7.98 32.97 2.67
CA ASP A 326 6.52 33.02 2.77
C ASP A 326 5.87 33.51 1.48
N ILE A 327 6.37 34.61 0.90
CA ILE A 327 5.88 35.16 -0.37
C ILE A 327 6.09 34.16 -1.51
N LEU A 328 7.28 33.58 -1.62
CA LEU A 328 7.61 32.65 -2.70
C LEU A 328 6.87 31.31 -2.61
N THR A 329 6.38 30.94 -1.44
CA THR A 329 5.67 29.67 -1.22
C THR A 329 4.14 29.86 -1.20
N ALA A 330 3.63 31.07 -0.96
CA ALA A 330 2.19 31.34 -0.78
C ALA A 330 1.40 31.32 -2.11
N ASP A 331 1.97 31.79 -3.21
CA ASP A 331 1.21 31.92 -4.47
C ASP A 331 2.07 31.53 -5.69
N ARG A 332 1.84 30.32 -6.19
CA ARG A 332 2.48 29.83 -7.40
C ARG A 332 1.87 30.40 -8.70
N ASN A 333 0.63 30.83 -8.63
CA ASN A 333 -0.11 31.31 -9.81
C ASN A 333 0.24 32.78 -10.14
N PHE A 334 0.94 33.46 -9.24
CA PHE A 334 1.37 34.85 -9.44
C PHE A 334 2.68 34.97 -10.23
N LEU A 335 3.35 33.85 -10.49
CA LEU A 335 4.57 33.85 -11.29
C LEU A 335 4.19 34.00 -12.75
N MET A 336 4.61 35.13 -13.34
CA MET A 336 4.40 35.49 -14.76
C MET A 336 4.73 34.32 -15.67
N GLU A 337 3.83 34.02 -16.60
CA GLU A 337 4.13 33.16 -17.74
C GLU A 337 5.36 33.72 -18.44
N ASP A 338 6.38 32.88 -18.66
CA ASP A 338 7.54 33.28 -19.45
C ASP A 338 7.06 33.63 -20.89
N ILE A 339 7.80 34.50 -21.58
CA ILE A 339 7.50 34.94 -22.98
C ILE A 339 7.34 33.72 -23.90
N VAL A 340 7.92 32.56 -23.56
CA VAL A 340 7.81 31.33 -24.32
C VAL A 340 7.02 30.31 -23.51
N GLU A 341 5.84 29.90 -24.01
CA GLU A 341 5.06 28.81 -23.42
C GLU A 341 5.90 27.53 -23.22
N GLY A 342 5.85 26.97 -22.01
CA GLY A 342 6.55 25.75 -21.66
C GLY A 342 7.96 25.93 -21.05
N LYS A 343 8.52 27.13 -21.01
CA LYS A 343 9.63 27.48 -20.13
C LYS A 343 9.03 27.93 -18.81
N SER A 344 9.00 27.03 -17.84
CA SER A 344 8.18 27.22 -16.67
C SER A 344 8.86 28.04 -15.58
N GLY A 345 8.05 28.89 -14.97
CA GLY A 345 8.39 29.65 -13.79
C GLY A 345 8.39 28.84 -12.50
N GLY A 346 9.09 27.70 -12.43
CA GLY A 346 9.26 26.98 -11.17
C GLY A 346 10.02 27.81 -10.13
N THR A 347 9.61 27.71 -8.86
CA THR A 347 10.24 28.43 -7.75
C THR A 347 11.44 27.65 -7.23
N THR A 348 12.65 28.05 -7.60
CA THR A 348 13.90 27.45 -7.12
C THR A 348 14.55 28.34 -6.06
N ILE A 349 14.74 27.83 -4.85
CA ILE A 349 15.35 28.52 -3.72
C ILE A 349 16.65 27.81 -3.33
N LEU A 350 17.75 28.51 -3.38
CA LEU A 350 19.05 27.99 -2.95
C LEU A 350 19.35 28.43 -1.51
N CYS A 351 19.51 27.46 -0.61
CA CYS A 351 19.92 27.65 0.77
C CYS A 351 21.40 27.31 0.93
N LYS A 352 22.26 28.31 1.11
CA LYS A 352 23.73 28.13 1.27
C LYS A 352 24.20 28.54 2.65
N GLY A 353 25.26 27.93 3.15
CA GLY A 353 25.86 28.26 4.45
C GLY A 353 26.53 27.07 5.12
N ALA A 354 27.18 27.28 6.26
CA ALA A 354 27.86 26.23 7.00
C ALA A 354 26.92 25.09 7.45
N PRO A 355 27.43 23.89 7.76
CA PRO A 355 26.64 22.79 8.27
C PRO A 355 25.91 23.15 9.58
N GLY A 356 24.71 22.61 9.80
CA GLY A 356 23.98 22.75 11.08
C GLY A 356 23.20 24.05 11.26
N LEU A 357 23.18 24.96 10.28
CA LEU A 357 22.50 26.26 10.36
C LEU A 357 21.00 26.21 10.03
N GLY A 358 20.42 25.05 9.73
CA GLY A 358 18.97 24.92 9.54
C GLY A 358 18.50 24.91 8.09
N LYS A 359 19.37 24.86 7.08
CA LYS A 359 19.02 24.86 5.65
C LYS A 359 17.99 23.79 5.29
N THR A 360 18.28 22.52 5.57
CA THR A 360 17.37 21.39 5.34
C THR A 360 16.09 21.50 6.15
N LEU A 361 16.19 21.90 7.43
CA LEU A 361 15.05 22.10 8.31
C LEU A 361 14.07 23.16 7.75
N THR A 362 14.59 24.21 7.12
CA THR A 362 13.74 25.24 6.49
C THR A 362 12.84 24.62 5.41
N ALA A 363 13.39 23.82 4.50
CA ALA A 363 12.60 23.13 3.48
C ALA A 363 11.56 22.16 4.09
N GLU A 364 11.96 21.42 5.14
CA GLU A 364 11.07 20.53 5.87
C GLU A 364 9.88 21.28 6.51
N VAL A 365 10.15 22.40 7.17
CA VAL A 365 9.11 23.23 7.79
C VAL A 365 8.19 23.86 6.74
N TYR A 366 8.75 24.37 5.64
CA TYR A 366 7.94 24.99 4.59
C TYR A 366 7.08 23.99 3.83
N ALA A 367 7.47 22.75 3.71
CA ALA A 367 6.60 21.69 3.19
C ALA A 367 5.36 21.49 4.09
N GLU A 368 5.54 21.57 5.42
CA GLU A 368 4.43 21.53 6.38
C GLU A 368 3.54 22.78 6.29
N VAL A 369 4.12 23.97 6.09
CA VAL A 369 3.41 25.25 5.97
C VAL A 369 2.53 25.28 4.72
N VAL A 370 3.05 24.80 3.59
CA VAL A 370 2.29 24.78 2.31
C VAL A 370 1.41 23.54 2.17
N GLU A 371 1.39 22.69 3.18
CA GLU A 371 0.62 21.44 3.23
C GLU A 371 0.85 20.52 2.02
N LYS A 372 2.14 20.37 1.63
CA LYS A 372 2.54 19.52 0.52
C LYS A 372 3.56 18.46 0.96
N PRO A 373 3.57 17.29 0.28
CA PRO A 373 4.58 16.28 0.55
C PRO A 373 5.99 16.83 0.33
N LEU A 374 6.91 16.51 1.24
CA LEU A 374 8.34 16.78 1.04
C LEU A 374 9.00 15.59 0.35
N TYR A 375 9.41 15.76 -0.89
CA TYR A 375 10.22 14.78 -1.61
C TYR A 375 11.69 15.15 -1.46
N ARG A 376 12.37 14.55 -0.47
CA ARG A 376 13.79 14.77 -0.20
C ARG A 376 14.63 13.82 -1.03
N VAL A 377 15.61 14.35 -1.73
CA VAL A 377 16.56 13.61 -2.58
C VAL A 377 17.97 14.03 -2.18
N HIS A 378 18.82 13.04 -1.91
CA HIS A 378 20.23 13.27 -1.66
C HIS A 378 21.04 13.20 -2.95
N SER A 379 22.15 13.92 -3.01
CA SER A 379 23.05 13.96 -4.16
C SER A 379 23.43 12.57 -4.69
N GLY A 380 23.73 11.61 -3.81
CA GLY A 380 24.08 10.24 -4.22
C GLY A 380 23.03 9.50 -5.05
N GLN A 381 21.75 9.92 -5.00
CA GLN A 381 20.65 9.29 -5.74
C GLN A 381 20.59 9.74 -7.21
N LEU A 382 21.22 10.85 -7.57
CA LEU A 382 21.25 11.35 -8.94
C LEU A 382 22.30 10.61 -9.80
N GLY A 383 23.34 10.07 -9.18
CA GLY A 383 24.41 9.36 -9.87
C GLY A 383 25.66 10.22 -10.10
N VAL A 384 26.65 9.61 -10.75
CA VAL A 384 28.00 10.21 -10.93
C VAL A 384 28.40 10.41 -12.39
N THR A 385 27.52 10.10 -13.34
CA THR A 385 27.72 10.33 -14.77
C THR A 385 26.61 11.26 -15.31
N ALA A 386 26.93 12.03 -16.35
CA ALA A 386 25.97 12.97 -16.95
C ALA A 386 24.65 12.28 -17.36
N SER A 387 24.74 11.10 -17.99
CA SER A 387 23.56 10.32 -18.41
C SER A 387 22.72 9.80 -17.23
N SER A 388 23.36 9.36 -16.14
CA SER A 388 22.64 8.93 -14.94
C SER A 388 21.96 10.10 -14.24
N VAL A 389 22.62 11.26 -14.19
CA VAL A 389 22.06 12.49 -13.61
C VAL A 389 20.84 12.94 -14.39
N GLU A 390 20.94 13.00 -15.73
CA GLU A 390 19.82 13.35 -16.60
C GLU A 390 18.61 12.42 -16.36
N ALA A 391 18.81 11.11 -16.45
CA ALA A 391 17.75 10.12 -16.33
C ALA A 391 17.09 10.15 -14.93
N ASN A 392 17.90 10.16 -13.87
CA ASN A 392 17.38 10.14 -12.50
C ASN A 392 16.73 11.47 -12.12
N LEU A 393 17.36 12.59 -12.43
CA LEU A 393 16.81 13.92 -12.14
C LEU A 393 15.50 14.15 -12.89
N SER A 394 15.42 13.80 -14.20
CA SER A 394 14.18 13.90 -14.97
C SER A 394 13.05 13.06 -14.37
N LYS A 395 13.35 11.86 -13.87
CA LYS A 395 12.37 11.01 -13.18
C LYS A 395 11.91 11.64 -11.88
N ILE A 396 12.82 12.19 -11.09
CA ILE A 396 12.54 12.85 -9.81
C ILE A 396 11.69 14.10 -10.03
N LEU A 397 12.09 14.98 -10.95
CA LEU A 397 11.36 16.22 -11.26
C LEU A 397 9.94 15.96 -11.76
N ARG A 398 9.78 15.00 -12.69
CA ARG A 398 8.44 14.58 -13.17
C ARG A 398 7.57 14.06 -12.05
N ARG A 399 8.12 13.26 -11.13
CA ARG A 399 7.39 12.75 -9.98
C ARG A 399 7.01 13.87 -9.02
N ALA A 400 7.94 14.76 -8.69
CA ALA A 400 7.68 15.91 -7.82
C ALA A 400 6.59 16.83 -8.39
N ALA A 401 6.64 17.11 -9.71
CA ALA A 401 5.63 17.92 -10.39
C ALA A 401 4.25 17.25 -10.38
N ARG A 402 4.18 15.94 -10.66
CA ARG A 402 2.92 15.19 -10.66
C ARG A 402 2.25 15.16 -9.29
N TRP A 403 3.01 15.03 -8.22
CA TRP A 403 2.50 15.05 -6.85
C TRP A 403 2.24 16.46 -6.32
N ASP A 404 2.59 17.50 -7.06
CA ASP A 404 2.63 18.89 -6.59
C ASP A 404 3.37 19.02 -5.24
N SER A 405 4.48 18.30 -5.11
CA SER A 405 5.27 18.21 -3.90
C SER A 405 6.32 19.30 -3.80
N VAL A 406 6.79 19.58 -2.58
CA VAL A 406 8.04 20.33 -2.35
C VAL A 406 9.21 19.39 -2.60
N LEU A 407 10.05 19.69 -3.58
CA LEU A 407 11.27 18.95 -3.83
C LEU A 407 12.43 19.56 -3.05
N LEU A 408 13.16 18.72 -2.33
CA LEU A 408 14.41 19.11 -1.66
C LEU A 408 15.58 18.33 -2.23
N LEU A 409 16.50 19.01 -2.93
CA LEU A 409 17.80 18.48 -3.29
C LEU A 409 18.80 18.83 -2.18
N ASP A 410 19.04 17.86 -1.30
CA ASP A 410 19.89 18.06 -0.13
C ASP A 410 21.34 17.75 -0.47
N GLU A 411 22.24 18.61 -0.01
CA GLU A 411 23.70 18.53 -0.28
C GLU A 411 24.01 18.50 -1.79
N ALA A 412 23.46 19.45 -2.53
CA ALA A 412 23.62 19.54 -3.98
C ALA A 412 25.05 19.95 -4.44
N ASP A 413 26.02 19.94 -3.54
CA ASP A 413 27.38 20.47 -3.70
C ASP A 413 28.10 20.05 -4.97
N VAL A 414 27.90 18.80 -5.41
CA VAL A 414 28.53 18.25 -6.61
C VAL A 414 27.94 18.84 -7.90
N TYR A 415 26.62 19.10 -7.92
CA TYR A 415 25.91 19.52 -9.12
C TYR A 415 25.87 21.03 -9.33
N ILE A 416 26.24 21.80 -8.31
CA ILE A 416 26.20 23.27 -8.33
C ILE A 416 27.58 23.91 -8.28
N ARG A 417 28.64 23.12 -8.11
CA ARG A 417 30.01 23.63 -8.07
C ARG A 417 30.40 24.27 -9.42
N ARG A 418 31.12 25.37 -9.36
CA ARG A 418 31.64 26.06 -10.54
C ARG A 418 32.38 25.09 -11.47
N ARG A 419 32.13 25.19 -12.75
CA ARG A 419 32.80 24.44 -13.80
C ARG A 419 34.30 24.78 -13.82
N ASP A 420 35.13 23.77 -14.04
CA ASP A 420 36.59 23.86 -14.05
C ASP A 420 37.16 23.08 -15.25
N ASN A 421 38.40 22.62 -15.15
CA ASN A 421 39.07 21.83 -16.21
C ASN A 421 38.59 20.36 -16.28
N ASP A 422 37.72 19.91 -15.37
CA ASP A 422 37.16 18.57 -15.36
C ASP A 422 35.95 18.47 -16.30
N LEU A 423 36.17 17.89 -17.47
CA LEU A 423 35.14 17.71 -18.49
C LEU A 423 33.97 16.87 -18.03
N GLN A 424 34.20 15.86 -17.17
CA GLN A 424 33.13 15.01 -16.65
C GLN A 424 32.24 15.79 -15.68
N HIS A 425 32.87 16.56 -14.79
CA HIS A 425 32.11 17.42 -13.88
C HIS A 425 31.31 18.48 -14.65
N ASN A 426 31.92 19.12 -15.65
CA ASN A 426 31.25 20.13 -16.48
C ASN A 426 30.04 19.56 -17.22
N ALA A 427 30.12 18.30 -17.70
CA ALA A 427 28.99 17.61 -18.33
C ALA A 427 27.86 17.34 -17.33
N ILE A 428 28.18 16.94 -16.09
CA ILE A 428 27.22 16.75 -15.02
C ILE A 428 26.46 18.04 -14.70
N VAL A 429 27.18 19.16 -14.51
CA VAL A 429 26.58 20.47 -14.22
C VAL A 429 25.73 20.96 -15.40
N ALA A 430 26.16 20.75 -16.64
CA ALA A 430 25.40 21.13 -17.81
C ALA A 430 24.06 20.37 -17.91
N GLU A 431 24.07 19.05 -17.70
CA GLU A 431 22.85 18.23 -17.70
C GLU A 431 21.92 18.57 -16.54
N PHE A 432 22.48 18.83 -15.36
CA PHE A 432 21.70 19.30 -14.21
C PHE A 432 20.98 20.60 -14.52
N LEU A 433 21.67 21.60 -15.07
CA LEU A 433 21.11 22.89 -15.45
C LEU A 433 20.03 22.77 -16.54
N ARG A 434 20.29 21.95 -17.57
CA ARG A 434 19.34 21.71 -18.67
C ARG A 434 18.04 21.08 -18.15
N THR A 435 18.17 20.11 -17.25
CA THR A 435 17.01 19.38 -16.71
C THR A 435 16.18 20.26 -15.77
N LEU A 436 16.83 21.13 -14.97
CA LEU A 436 16.12 22.07 -14.07
C LEU A 436 15.31 23.13 -14.82
N GLU A 437 15.72 23.52 -16.03
CA GLU A 437 15.05 24.56 -16.81
C GLU A 437 13.57 24.27 -17.10
N TYR A 438 13.19 22.99 -17.11
CA TYR A 438 11.82 22.54 -17.37
C TYR A 438 11.03 22.14 -16.13
N PHE A 439 11.56 22.41 -14.94
CA PHE A 439 10.87 22.06 -13.71
C PHE A 439 9.87 23.14 -13.29
N ASN A 440 8.59 22.77 -13.28
CA ASN A 440 7.50 23.64 -12.83
C ASN A 440 7.02 23.19 -11.43
N GLY A 441 7.76 23.52 -10.39
CA GLY A 441 7.45 23.16 -9.02
C GLY A 441 8.22 23.99 -8.01
N LEU A 442 8.02 23.71 -6.72
CA LEU A 442 8.79 24.30 -5.63
C LEU A 442 10.01 23.45 -5.33
N LEU A 443 11.19 23.99 -5.56
CA LEU A 443 12.46 23.33 -5.34
C LEU A 443 13.30 24.09 -4.30
N PHE A 444 13.69 23.38 -3.24
CA PHE A 444 14.77 23.81 -2.35
C PHE A 444 16.04 23.05 -2.68
N MET A 445 17.13 23.77 -2.84
CA MET A 445 18.48 23.19 -2.93
C MET A 445 19.28 23.61 -1.70
N THR A 446 20.00 22.69 -1.08
CA THR A 446 20.90 23.02 0.03
C THR A 446 22.34 22.76 -0.35
N THR A 447 23.23 23.62 0.13
CA THR A 447 24.68 23.47 -0.05
C THR A 447 25.45 23.94 1.15
N ASN A 448 26.57 23.28 1.43
CA ASN A 448 27.55 23.75 2.41
C ASN A 448 28.60 24.70 1.79
N ARG A 449 28.59 24.87 0.46
CA ARG A 449 29.45 25.80 -0.27
C ARG A 449 28.91 27.22 -0.18
N VAL A 450 29.68 28.13 0.35
CA VAL A 450 29.34 29.56 0.42
C VAL A 450 29.80 30.30 -0.83
N ALA A 451 30.98 29.94 -1.29
CA ALA A 451 31.60 30.41 -2.54
C ALA A 451 31.73 29.22 -3.52
N ASP A 452 32.17 29.46 -4.74
CA ASP A 452 32.43 28.42 -5.74
C ASP A 452 31.14 27.70 -6.25
N ILE A 453 30.05 28.48 -6.40
CA ILE A 453 28.82 28.05 -7.04
C ILE A 453 28.82 28.55 -8.49
N ASP A 454 28.38 27.71 -9.45
CA ASP A 454 28.32 28.07 -10.84
C ASP A 454 27.28 29.19 -11.10
N ASP A 455 27.67 30.23 -11.82
CA ASP A 455 26.86 31.41 -12.07
C ASP A 455 25.54 31.07 -12.80
N ALA A 456 25.56 30.03 -13.65
CA ALA A 456 24.37 29.57 -14.34
C ALA A 456 23.36 28.86 -13.40
N VAL A 457 23.81 28.29 -12.28
CA VAL A 457 22.94 27.80 -11.22
C VAL A 457 22.30 28.97 -10.47
N LEU A 458 23.10 29.97 -10.12
CA LEU A 458 22.61 31.16 -9.43
C LEU A 458 21.54 31.91 -10.23
N SER A 459 21.74 32.02 -11.55
CA SER A 459 20.77 32.68 -12.44
C SER A 459 19.43 31.97 -12.59
N ARG A 460 19.36 30.66 -12.25
CA ARG A 460 18.11 29.87 -12.26
C ARG A 460 17.39 29.85 -10.92
N CYS A 461 18.03 30.38 -9.88
CA CYS A 461 17.41 30.48 -8.55
C CYS A 461 16.64 31.81 -8.46
N ILE A 462 15.36 31.74 -8.12
CA ILE A 462 14.56 32.93 -7.84
C ILE A 462 15.02 33.64 -6.55
N ALA A 463 15.54 32.84 -5.61
CA ALA A 463 16.09 33.36 -4.36
C ALA A 463 17.32 32.56 -3.91
N ILE A 464 18.28 33.30 -3.34
CA ILE A 464 19.47 32.73 -2.71
C ILE A 464 19.48 33.18 -1.26
N ILE A 465 19.32 32.22 -0.34
CA ILE A 465 19.27 32.48 1.10
C ILE A 465 20.58 32.04 1.72
N GLN A 466 21.30 32.99 2.29
CA GLN A 466 22.54 32.72 3.00
C GLN A 466 22.24 32.51 4.49
N PHE A 467 22.56 31.32 4.98
CA PHE A 467 22.46 30.97 6.40
C PHE A 467 23.76 31.31 7.09
N GLU A 468 23.66 32.04 8.17
CA GLU A 468 24.79 32.48 9.00
C GLU A 468 24.63 31.93 10.42
N THR A 469 25.70 32.03 11.22
CA THR A 469 25.64 31.71 12.65
C THR A 469 24.58 32.55 13.34
N PRO A 470 23.80 31.98 14.26
CA PRO A 470 22.75 32.71 14.94
C PRO A 470 23.27 33.95 15.67
N THR A 471 22.59 35.10 15.53
CA THR A 471 22.82 36.25 16.37
C THR A 471 22.47 35.93 17.83
N GLN A 472 22.91 36.76 18.80
CA GLN A 472 22.60 36.53 20.21
C GLN A 472 21.10 36.43 20.48
N VAL A 473 20.29 37.23 19.79
CA VAL A 473 18.82 37.18 19.91
C VAL A 473 18.27 35.84 19.37
N GLN A 474 18.77 35.39 18.20
CA GLN A 474 18.38 34.13 17.62
C GLN A 474 18.88 32.93 18.44
N ALA A 475 20.09 32.99 18.98
CA ALA A 475 20.62 31.98 19.89
C ALA A 475 19.77 31.84 21.14
N LYS A 476 19.30 32.97 21.74
CA LYS A 476 18.38 32.97 22.88
C LYS A 476 17.06 32.25 22.53
N GLN A 477 16.50 32.55 21.35
CA GLN A 477 15.29 31.87 20.87
C GLN A 477 15.52 30.37 20.66
N LEU A 478 16.67 29.98 20.07
CA LEU A 478 17.03 28.57 19.84
C LEU A 478 17.15 27.80 21.15
N TRP A 479 17.90 28.33 22.13
CA TRP A 479 18.03 27.69 23.45
C TRP A 479 16.68 27.48 24.12
N LYS A 480 15.80 28.49 24.13
CA LYS A 480 14.48 28.42 24.73
C LYS A 480 13.54 27.47 23.99
N SER A 481 13.47 27.54 22.65
CA SER A 481 12.65 26.64 21.83
C SER A 481 13.06 25.19 21.98
N LEU A 482 14.38 24.92 21.98
CA LEU A 482 14.89 23.57 22.14
C LEU A 482 14.68 23.03 23.55
N ALA A 483 14.82 23.86 24.57
CA ALA A 483 14.50 23.52 25.97
C ALA A 483 13.03 23.11 26.11
N GLN A 484 12.11 23.88 25.55
CA GLN A 484 10.68 23.55 25.52
C GLN A 484 10.41 22.24 24.79
N GLN A 485 11.11 21.97 23.67
CA GLN A 485 10.96 20.72 22.94
C GLN A 485 11.35 19.47 23.77
N PHE A 486 12.29 19.65 24.72
CA PHE A 486 12.71 18.61 25.66
C PHE A 486 11.94 18.64 26.99
N ASN A 487 10.88 19.45 27.10
CA ASN A 487 10.09 19.63 28.31
C ASN A 487 10.93 20.05 29.52
N ILE A 488 11.86 20.98 29.31
CA ILE A 488 12.71 21.58 30.36
C ILE A 488 12.64 23.10 30.32
N GLU A 489 12.82 23.73 31.47
CA GLU A 489 13.01 25.16 31.59
C GLU A 489 14.48 25.43 31.88
N LEU A 490 15.11 26.31 31.10
CA LEU A 490 16.44 26.82 31.36
C LEU A 490 16.30 28.20 32.03
N PRO A 491 16.94 28.42 33.19
CA PRO A 491 17.00 29.76 33.82
C PRO A 491 17.58 30.79 32.84
N ASP A 492 17.05 32.02 32.89
CA ASP A 492 17.47 33.07 31.97
C ASP A 492 18.96 33.41 32.12
N ASP A 493 19.49 33.43 33.34
CA ASP A 493 20.89 33.65 33.62
C ASP A 493 21.80 32.62 32.98
N LEU A 494 21.40 31.31 33.05
CA LEU A 494 22.12 30.24 32.41
C LEU A 494 22.07 30.38 30.87
N VAL A 495 20.92 30.74 30.32
CA VAL A 495 20.78 30.96 28.87
C VAL A 495 21.70 32.10 28.41
N GLU A 496 21.78 33.20 29.15
CA GLU A 496 22.66 34.33 28.82
C GLU A 496 24.14 33.93 28.86
N HIS A 497 24.55 33.17 29.87
CA HIS A 497 25.90 32.61 29.92
C HIS A 497 26.21 31.69 28.72
N LEU A 498 25.28 30.79 28.39
CA LEU A 498 25.45 29.85 27.26
C LEU A 498 25.56 30.57 25.91
N ILE A 499 24.82 31.65 25.68
CA ILE A 499 24.89 32.46 24.45
C ILE A 499 26.28 33.10 24.29
N VAL A 500 26.86 33.62 25.37
CA VAL A 500 28.19 34.24 25.32
C VAL A 500 29.28 33.18 25.14
N THR A 501 29.19 32.09 25.90
CA THR A 501 30.22 31.04 25.91
C THR A 501 30.25 30.27 24.57
N TYR A 502 29.09 30.06 23.96
CA TYR A 502 28.94 29.29 22.72
C TYR A 502 28.46 30.15 21.55
N ALA A 503 28.93 31.37 21.44
CA ALA A 503 28.51 32.35 20.43
C ALA A 503 28.70 31.88 18.98
N ALA A 504 29.68 30.99 18.71
CA ALA A 504 29.93 30.40 17.38
C ALA A 504 29.14 29.10 17.10
N ALA A 505 28.33 28.65 18.06
CA ALA A 505 27.61 27.38 17.92
C ALA A 505 26.48 27.46 16.88
N SER A 506 26.43 26.47 15.97
CA SER A 506 25.30 26.31 15.08
C SER A 506 24.04 25.81 15.82
N GLY A 507 22.87 25.93 15.21
CA GLY A 507 21.63 25.38 15.78
C GLY A 507 21.71 23.87 16.05
N ARG A 508 22.45 23.11 15.22
CA ARG A 508 22.74 21.69 15.45
C ARG A 508 23.61 21.50 16.69
N ASP A 509 24.63 22.32 16.86
CA ASP A 509 25.53 22.23 18.02
C ASP A 509 24.78 22.49 19.31
N ILE A 510 23.94 23.53 19.34
CA ILE A 510 23.10 23.87 20.49
C ILE A 510 22.17 22.68 20.84
N LYS A 511 21.48 22.15 19.86
CA LYS A 511 20.56 20.99 20.03
C LYS A 511 21.27 19.77 20.62
N GLU A 512 22.41 19.40 20.02
CA GLU A 512 23.11 18.20 20.44
C GLU A 512 23.85 18.39 21.77
N LEU A 513 24.36 19.60 22.03
CA LEU A 513 24.94 19.93 23.36
C LEU A 513 23.87 19.83 24.45
N LEU A 514 22.70 20.41 24.21
CA LEU A 514 21.57 20.31 25.15
C LEU A 514 21.15 18.88 25.42
N LYS A 515 21.00 18.07 24.37
CA LYS A 515 20.68 16.63 24.50
C LYS A 515 21.74 15.87 25.31
N LEU A 516 23.02 16.12 25.03
CA LEU A 516 24.12 15.45 25.71
C LEU A 516 24.13 15.81 27.20
N THR A 517 24.00 17.11 27.51
CA THR A 517 23.99 17.59 28.88
C THR A 517 22.79 17.06 29.66
N LEU A 518 21.61 16.99 29.03
CA LEU A 518 20.43 16.38 29.65
C LEU A 518 20.64 14.90 30.02
N LYS A 519 21.18 14.12 29.06
CA LYS A 519 21.48 12.70 29.32
C LYS A 519 22.55 12.53 30.41
N PHE A 520 23.56 13.39 30.40
CA PHE A 520 24.64 13.36 31.38
C PHE A 520 24.10 13.69 32.80
N CYS A 521 23.35 14.78 32.94
CA CYS A 521 22.75 15.19 34.22
C CYS A 521 21.78 14.13 34.73
N LYS A 522 20.92 13.58 33.86
CA LYS A 522 20.01 12.49 34.25
C LYS A 522 20.76 11.23 34.71
N GLY A 523 21.84 10.84 34.02
CA GLY A 523 22.64 9.67 34.38
C GLY A 523 23.42 9.81 35.67
N LYS A 524 23.80 11.03 36.04
CA LYS A 524 24.55 11.35 37.28
C LYS A 524 23.68 11.95 38.40
N ASN A 525 22.38 12.10 38.14
CA ASN A 525 21.45 12.76 39.07
C ASN A 525 21.87 14.19 39.46
N LEU A 526 22.36 14.95 38.48
CA LEU A 526 22.83 16.34 38.64
C LEU A 526 21.79 17.31 38.06
N LEU A 527 21.81 18.54 38.57
CA LEU A 527 21.07 19.65 38.00
C LEU A 527 21.79 20.21 36.76
N LEU A 528 21.04 20.86 35.86
CA LEU A 528 21.61 21.58 34.74
C LEU A 528 22.39 22.80 35.28
N SER A 529 23.68 22.86 34.98
CA SER A 529 24.59 23.93 35.40
C SER A 529 25.60 24.25 34.31
N GLU A 530 26.25 25.42 34.42
CA GLU A 530 27.33 25.82 33.51
C GLU A 530 28.45 24.78 33.42
N GLU A 531 28.83 24.19 34.55
CA GLU A 531 29.87 23.18 34.62
C GLU A 531 29.45 21.91 33.86
N ALA A 532 28.17 21.50 33.95
CA ALA A 532 27.65 20.34 33.22
C ALA A 532 27.69 20.59 31.73
N PHE A 533 27.34 21.80 31.25
CA PHE A 533 27.46 22.18 29.84
C PHE A 533 28.92 22.23 29.39
N ALA A 534 29.82 22.80 30.19
CA ALA A 534 31.25 22.85 29.88
C ALA A 534 31.88 21.45 29.75
N GLN A 535 31.57 20.55 30.68
CA GLN A 535 32.02 19.17 30.60
C GLN A 535 31.51 18.46 29.32
N CYS A 536 30.26 18.64 28.97
CA CYS A 536 29.67 18.07 27.78
C CYS A 536 30.21 18.70 26.48
N ALA A 537 30.46 20.00 26.47
CA ALA A 537 31.02 20.73 25.33
C ALA A 537 32.43 20.26 24.96
N ALA A 538 33.23 19.83 25.93
CA ALA A 538 34.56 19.28 25.69
C ALA A 538 34.54 18.03 24.79
N PHE A 539 33.51 17.21 24.90
CA PHE A 539 33.33 16.02 24.06
C PHE A 539 32.88 16.34 22.63
N ARG A 540 32.42 17.55 22.37
CA ARG A 540 31.94 18.00 21.05
C ARG A 540 32.85 18.99 20.37
N SER A 541 33.99 19.33 20.97
CA SER A 541 34.91 20.37 20.48
C SER A 541 34.23 21.72 20.20
N ILE A 542 33.15 22.02 20.92
CA ILE A 542 32.45 23.30 20.87
C ILE A 542 33.11 24.27 21.85
N GLY A 543 33.42 25.49 21.40
CA GLY A 543 34.00 26.53 22.27
C GLY A 543 35.55 26.53 22.33
N LYS A 544 36.26 25.73 21.54
CA LYS A 544 37.67 25.93 21.34
C LYS A 544 37.87 26.94 20.20
N PRO A 545 38.56 28.07 20.44
CA PRO A 545 38.98 28.92 19.33
C PRO A 545 39.89 28.12 18.42
N VAL A 546 39.64 28.18 17.10
CA VAL A 546 40.50 27.62 16.03
C VAL A 546 41.76 28.42 16.02
#